data_3da7848f2b2a9968560805590d74be24
#
_entry.id   3da7848f2b2a9968560805590d74be24
#
_cell.length_a   1.000
_cell.length_b   1.000
_cell.length_c   1.000
_cell.angle_alpha   90.00
_cell.angle_beta   90.00
_cell.angle_gamma   90.00
#
_symmetry.space_group_name_H-M   'P 1'
#
loop_
_entity.id
_entity.type
_entity.pdbx_description
1 polymer ?
#
loop_
_entity_poly.entity_id
_entity_poly.type
_entity_poly.pdbx_seq_one_letter_code
_entity_poly.pdbx_strand_id
1 'polypeptide(L)'
;SLGGKKIIDLEKALREIDILSMSVPLTDDTRNMISYKQISLMKKNAIIINVSRGGVVNESDLNTALDKNIISFAGLDVFEKEPPDTNNPLLKNKRVLLSPHAATFTKECLENMSLETAQNVINFFNGKIEKTKIITL
;
A
#
# COMPACT_ATOMS: atom_id res chain seq x y z
N SER A 1 20.81 10.66 3.05
CA SER A 1 19.89 9.78 3.79
C SER A 1 18.74 10.62 4.31
N LEU A 2 17.52 10.18 4.11
CA LEU A 2 16.30 10.89 4.57
C LEU A 2 16.06 10.74 6.10
N GLY A 3 17.05 10.27 6.86
CA GLY A 3 16.95 10.11 8.31
C GLY A 3 16.04 8.96 8.79
N GLY A 4 15.70 8.04 7.90
CA GLY A 4 14.83 6.89 8.22
C GLY A 4 15.48 5.95 9.23
N LYS A 5 14.70 5.44 10.18
CA LYS A 5 15.09 4.43 11.16
C LYS A 5 14.47 3.09 10.79
N LYS A 6 15.31 2.05 10.64
CA LYS A 6 14.82 0.68 10.44
C LYS A 6 14.22 0.15 11.75
N ILE A 7 12.96 -0.28 11.71
CA ILE A 7 12.28 -0.96 12.80
C ILE A 7 12.00 -2.39 12.34
N ILE A 8 12.33 -3.39 13.16
CA ILE A 8 12.17 -4.81 12.84
C ILE A 8 10.84 -5.34 13.43
N ASP A 9 10.39 -4.78 14.55
CA ASP A 9 9.18 -5.17 15.25
C ASP A 9 8.00 -4.31 14.78
N LEU A 10 7.13 -4.89 13.96
CA LEU A 10 5.95 -4.22 13.44
C LEU A 10 4.99 -3.76 14.55
N GLU A 11 4.69 -4.64 15.53
CA GLU A 11 3.73 -4.30 16.57
C GLU A 11 4.23 -3.15 17.45
N LYS A 12 5.52 -3.09 17.72
CA LYS A 12 6.13 -1.95 18.41
C LYS A 12 6.03 -0.67 17.59
N ALA A 13 6.33 -0.75 16.28
CA ALA A 13 6.21 0.40 15.39
C ALA A 13 4.78 0.95 15.36
N LEU A 14 3.78 0.07 15.23
CA LEU A 14 2.37 0.47 15.16
C LEU A 14 1.89 1.29 16.37
N ARG A 15 2.44 1.05 17.56
CA ARG A 15 2.10 1.81 18.77
C ARG A 15 2.67 3.24 18.78
N GLU A 16 3.73 3.47 18.03
CA GLU A 16 4.48 4.74 18.06
C GLU A 16 4.14 5.69 16.91
N ILE A 17 3.69 5.14 15.77
CA ILE A 17 3.46 5.91 14.53
C ILE A 17 2.12 6.63 14.52
N ASP A 18 2.07 7.72 13.76
CA ASP A 18 0.84 8.48 13.50
C ASP A 18 0.28 8.16 12.09
N ILE A 19 1.16 7.78 11.16
CA ILE A 19 0.78 7.41 9.78
C ILE A 19 1.48 6.10 9.43
N LEU A 20 0.69 5.13 8.94
CA LEU A 20 1.16 3.90 8.33
C LEU A 20 0.99 4.00 6.81
N SER A 21 2.07 4.01 6.06
CA SER A 21 2.04 3.95 4.59
C SER A 21 2.54 2.59 4.12
N MET A 22 1.70 1.89 3.35
CA MET A 22 2.02 0.57 2.81
C MET A 22 2.71 0.68 1.45
N SER A 23 3.86 -0.01 1.31
CA SER A 23 4.67 -0.04 0.08
C SER A 23 5.29 -1.43 -0.12
N VAL A 24 4.52 -2.49 0.13
CA VAL A 24 4.96 -3.89 0.03
C VAL A 24 4.16 -4.62 -1.07
N PRO A 25 4.74 -5.64 -1.74
CA PRO A 25 3.99 -6.49 -2.65
C PRO A 25 2.98 -7.34 -1.88
N LEU A 26 1.95 -7.83 -2.56
CA LEU A 26 1.05 -8.85 -2.01
C LEU A 26 1.69 -10.23 -2.20
N THR A 27 1.95 -10.89 -1.09
CA THR A 27 2.45 -12.28 -1.01
C THR A 27 1.65 -13.01 0.07
N ASP A 28 1.88 -14.30 0.26
CA ASP A 28 1.24 -15.05 1.35
C ASP A 28 1.61 -14.46 2.73
N ASP A 29 2.85 -13.96 2.89
CA ASP A 29 3.32 -13.36 4.15
C ASP A 29 2.73 -11.96 4.40
N THR A 30 2.39 -11.23 3.34
CA THR A 30 1.86 -9.85 3.46
C THR A 30 0.35 -9.77 3.32
N ARG A 31 -0.31 -10.86 2.95
CA ARG A 31 -1.78 -10.93 2.89
C ARG A 31 -2.37 -10.72 4.28
N ASN A 32 -3.26 -9.73 4.39
CA ASN A 32 -3.89 -9.35 5.66
C ASN A 32 -2.90 -9.06 6.80
N MET A 33 -1.66 -8.65 6.47
CA MET A 33 -0.66 -8.35 7.50
C MET A 33 -1.09 -7.20 8.41
N ILE A 34 -1.96 -6.32 7.90
CA ILE A 34 -2.62 -5.27 8.67
C ILE A 34 -4.10 -5.64 8.80
N SER A 35 -4.42 -6.38 9.85
CA SER A 35 -5.76 -6.81 10.25
C SER A 35 -6.25 -5.99 11.45
N TYR A 36 -7.45 -6.29 11.94
CA TYR A 36 -8.02 -5.60 13.12
C TYR A 36 -7.08 -5.61 14.32
N LYS A 37 -6.35 -6.73 14.54
CA LYS A 37 -5.36 -6.85 15.61
C LYS A 37 -4.28 -5.77 15.48
N GLN A 38 -3.68 -5.63 14.31
CA GLN A 38 -2.63 -4.64 14.06
C GLN A 38 -3.16 -3.21 14.13
N ILE A 39 -4.32 -2.97 13.55
CA ILE A 39 -4.97 -1.64 13.58
C ILE A 39 -5.27 -1.22 15.02
N SER A 40 -5.69 -2.15 15.87
CA SER A 40 -6.00 -1.88 17.28
C SER A 40 -4.78 -1.51 18.13
N LEU A 41 -3.57 -1.75 17.64
CA LEU A 41 -2.33 -1.32 18.30
C LEU A 41 -1.98 0.15 17.99
N MET A 42 -2.56 0.72 16.96
CA MET A 42 -2.25 2.08 16.51
C MET A 42 -2.88 3.13 17.43
N LYS A 43 -2.37 4.34 17.32
CA LYS A 43 -2.95 5.49 18.04
C LYS A 43 -4.34 5.81 17.47
N LYS A 44 -5.23 6.31 18.33
CA LYS A 44 -6.60 6.68 17.95
C LYS A 44 -6.67 7.70 16.78
N ASN A 45 -5.68 8.58 16.68
CA ASN A 45 -5.60 9.58 15.62
C ASN A 45 -4.79 9.08 14.40
N ALA A 46 -4.36 7.82 14.38
CA ALA A 46 -3.54 7.29 13.30
C ALA A 46 -4.31 7.22 11.98
N ILE A 47 -3.54 7.28 10.90
CA ILE A 47 -4.01 7.20 9.52
C ILE A 47 -3.32 6.02 8.84
N ILE A 48 -4.08 5.23 8.07
CA ILE A 48 -3.54 4.17 7.21
C ILE A 48 -3.62 4.63 5.76
N ILE A 49 -2.52 4.46 5.01
CA ILE A 49 -2.45 4.75 3.57
C ILE A 49 -1.99 3.48 2.85
N ASN A 50 -2.82 2.97 1.96
CA ASN A 50 -2.46 1.83 1.11
C ASN A 50 -2.43 2.23 -0.36
N VAL A 51 -1.23 2.38 -0.89
CA VAL A 51 -0.94 2.63 -2.31
C VAL A 51 -0.13 1.48 -2.91
N SER A 52 -0.10 0.34 -2.22
CA SER A 52 0.69 -0.83 -2.64
C SER A 52 -0.16 -1.85 -3.40
N ARG A 53 -0.86 -2.73 -2.67
CA ARG A 53 -1.77 -3.73 -3.25
C ARG A 53 -2.96 -3.93 -2.32
N GLY A 54 -4.13 -4.22 -2.91
CA GLY A 54 -5.29 -4.72 -2.17
C GLY A 54 -4.98 -6.04 -1.48
N GLY A 55 -5.62 -6.32 -0.35
CA GLY A 55 -5.38 -7.52 0.46
C GLY A 55 -4.15 -7.45 1.38
N VAL A 56 -3.30 -6.43 1.31
CA VAL A 56 -2.26 -6.18 2.34
C VAL A 56 -2.88 -5.69 3.63
N VAL A 57 -3.84 -4.77 3.52
CA VAL A 57 -4.72 -4.35 4.60
C VAL A 57 -6.04 -5.10 4.44
N ASN A 58 -6.54 -5.75 5.49
CA ASN A 58 -7.85 -6.39 5.46
C ASN A 58 -8.96 -5.33 5.42
N GLU A 59 -9.73 -5.28 4.34
CA GLU A 59 -10.73 -4.22 4.09
C GLU A 59 -11.89 -4.25 5.09
N SER A 60 -12.36 -5.44 5.45
CA SER A 60 -13.45 -5.61 6.44
C SER A 60 -13.04 -5.13 7.83
N ASP A 61 -11.83 -5.51 8.24
CA ASP A 61 -11.24 -5.11 9.52
C ASP A 61 -10.98 -3.61 9.57
N LEU A 62 -10.48 -3.03 8.47
CA LEU A 62 -10.26 -1.60 8.34
C LEU A 62 -11.57 -0.83 8.49
N ASN A 63 -12.62 -1.24 7.76
CA ASN A 63 -13.93 -0.59 7.88
C ASN A 63 -14.46 -0.65 9.31
N THR A 64 -14.36 -1.83 9.94
CA THR A 64 -14.78 -2.03 11.33
C THR A 64 -14.01 -1.11 12.30
N ALA A 65 -12.71 -0.98 12.11
CA ALA A 65 -11.87 -0.14 12.94
C ALA A 65 -12.21 1.36 12.78
N LEU A 66 -12.49 1.80 11.56
CA LEU A 66 -12.92 3.17 11.28
C LEU A 66 -14.29 3.47 11.92
N ASP A 67 -15.27 2.57 11.76
CA ASP A 67 -16.61 2.73 12.33
C ASP A 67 -16.58 2.78 13.87
N LYS A 68 -15.69 1.99 14.48
CA LYS A 68 -15.48 1.98 15.95
C LYS A 68 -14.55 3.10 16.45
N ASN A 69 -14.07 3.98 15.58
CA ASN A 69 -13.12 5.06 15.93
C ASN A 69 -11.82 4.55 16.59
N ILE A 70 -11.33 3.39 16.19
CA ILE A 70 -10.03 2.84 16.62
C ILE A 70 -8.89 3.66 16.01
N ILE A 71 -9.01 4.01 14.72
CA ILE A 71 -8.14 4.96 14.01
C ILE A 71 -8.99 6.08 13.40
N SER A 72 -8.35 7.14 12.90
CA SER A 72 -9.09 8.31 12.43
C SER A 72 -9.50 8.24 10.96
N PHE A 73 -8.58 7.90 10.07
CA PHE A 73 -8.79 7.94 8.62
C PHE A 73 -8.00 6.85 7.88
N ALA A 74 -8.43 6.57 6.65
CA ALA A 74 -7.65 5.78 5.71
C ALA A 74 -7.62 6.43 4.31
N GLY A 75 -6.54 6.22 3.56
CA GLY A 75 -6.41 6.52 2.14
C GLY A 75 -6.15 5.21 1.38
N LEU A 76 -6.99 4.90 0.39
CA LEU A 76 -6.90 3.66 -0.38
C LEU A 76 -6.85 3.99 -1.87
N ASP A 77 -5.77 3.57 -2.50
CA ASP A 77 -5.61 3.61 -3.97
C ASP A 77 -5.86 2.23 -4.60
N VAL A 78 -5.91 1.19 -3.76
CA VAL A 78 -6.00 -0.21 -4.17
C VAL A 78 -7.03 -0.97 -3.35
N PHE A 79 -7.64 -2.01 -3.95
CA PHE A 79 -8.66 -2.84 -3.33
C PHE A 79 -8.35 -4.33 -3.51
N GLU A 80 -8.89 -5.18 -2.63
CA GLU A 80 -8.78 -6.66 -2.73
C GLU A 80 -9.34 -7.17 -4.06
N LYS A 81 -10.42 -6.53 -4.54
CA LYS A 81 -11.01 -6.75 -5.86
C LYS A 81 -11.04 -5.44 -6.62
N GLU A 82 -10.50 -5.41 -7.82
CA GLU A 82 -10.49 -4.26 -8.70
C GLU A 82 -11.18 -4.57 -10.03
N PRO A 83 -12.25 -3.82 -10.41
CA PRO A 83 -12.87 -2.74 -9.64
C PRO A 83 -13.56 -3.26 -8.38
N PRO A 84 -13.63 -2.44 -7.30
CA PRO A 84 -14.26 -2.85 -6.04
C PRO A 84 -15.76 -3.08 -6.22
N ASP A 85 -16.32 -4.01 -5.44
CA ASP A 85 -17.75 -4.24 -5.42
C ASP A 85 -18.48 -2.97 -4.98
N THR A 86 -19.56 -2.61 -5.66
CA THR A 86 -20.38 -1.42 -5.36
C THR A 86 -20.99 -1.45 -3.95
N ASN A 87 -21.07 -2.63 -3.34
CA ASN A 87 -21.53 -2.82 -1.96
C ASN A 87 -20.39 -2.76 -0.94
N ASN A 88 -19.14 -2.60 -1.36
CA ASN A 88 -18.02 -2.47 -0.42
C ASN A 88 -18.25 -1.27 0.51
N PRO A 89 -18.33 -1.48 1.84
CA PRO A 89 -18.67 -0.42 2.79
C PRO A 89 -17.64 0.71 2.80
N LEU A 90 -16.38 0.43 2.48
CA LEU A 90 -15.32 1.44 2.41
C LEU A 90 -15.61 2.52 1.36
N LEU A 91 -16.34 2.20 0.27
CA LEU A 91 -16.72 3.18 -0.75
C LEU A 91 -17.68 4.27 -0.23
N LYS A 92 -18.37 4.00 0.86
CA LYS A 92 -19.34 4.93 1.48
C LYS A 92 -18.85 5.48 2.81
N ASN A 93 -17.70 5.02 3.29
CA ASN A 93 -17.16 5.44 4.58
C ASN A 93 -16.54 6.84 4.46
N LYS A 94 -17.12 7.82 5.17
CA LYS A 94 -16.68 9.23 5.14
C LYS A 94 -15.27 9.47 5.68
N ARG A 95 -14.65 8.45 6.27
CA ARG A 95 -13.28 8.51 6.79
C ARG A 95 -12.27 7.86 5.85
N VAL A 96 -12.70 7.51 4.65
CA VAL A 96 -11.83 6.92 3.63
C VAL A 96 -11.72 7.85 2.44
N LEU A 97 -10.49 8.21 2.10
CA LEU A 97 -10.16 8.85 0.83
C LEU A 97 -9.85 7.75 -0.19
N LEU A 98 -10.48 7.81 -1.34
CA LEU A 98 -10.37 6.79 -2.39
C LEU A 98 -9.74 7.36 -3.65
N SER A 99 -8.91 6.56 -4.31
CA SER A 99 -8.44 6.82 -5.67
C SER A 99 -8.44 5.53 -6.50
N PRO A 100 -8.53 5.63 -7.84
CA PRO A 100 -8.79 4.48 -8.71
C PRO A 100 -7.50 3.80 -9.18
N HIS A 101 -6.63 3.36 -8.28
CA HIS A 101 -5.32 2.76 -8.55
C HIS A 101 -4.45 3.67 -9.44
N ALA A 102 -4.35 4.94 -9.03
CA ALA A 102 -3.76 6.01 -9.81
C ALA A 102 -2.61 6.73 -9.09
N ALA A 103 -2.09 6.19 -7.99
CA ALA A 103 -1.03 6.81 -7.21
C ALA A 103 0.27 7.08 -8.01
N THR A 104 0.47 6.34 -9.10
CA THR A 104 1.61 6.54 -10.03
C THR A 104 1.32 7.48 -11.19
N PHE A 105 0.11 8.04 -11.31
CA PHE A 105 -0.27 8.89 -12.44
C PHE A 105 0.16 10.34 -12.24
N THR A 106 1.45 10.53 -11.89
CA THR A 106 2.10 11.84 -11.98
C THR A 106 2.89 11.94 -13.28
N LYS A 107 3.11 13.16 -13.77
CA LYS A 107 3.89 13.39 -15.00
C LYS A 107 5.28 12.76 -14.90
N GLU A 108 5.96 13.01 -13.80
CA GLU A 108 7.32 12.52 -13.55
C GLU A 108 7.37 10.99 -13.49
N CYS A 109 6.39 10.36 -12.85
CA CYS A 109 6.33 8.90 -12.74
C CYS A 109 6.09 8.26 -14.12
N LEU A 110 5.15 8.79 -14.90
CA LEU A 110 4.85 8.29 -16.24
C LEU A 110 6.04 8.43 -17.19
N GLU A 111 6.74 9.58 -17.16
CA GLU A 111 7.96 9.80 -17.94
C GLU A 111 9.06 8.80 -17.53
N ASN A 112 9.33 8.64 -16.25
CA ASN A 112 10.35 7.73 -15.75
C ASN A 112 10.03 6.27 -16.07
N MET A 113 8.79 5.83 -15.86
CA MET A 113 8.37 4.45 -16.19
C MET A 113 8.56 4.15 -17.68
N SER A 114 8.21 5.10 -18.55
CA SER A 114 8.35 4.94 -20.00
C SER A 114 9.81 4.84 -20.41
N LEU A 115 10.67 5.73 -19.89
CA LEU A 115 12.09 5.74 -20.17
C LEU A 115 12.79 4.49 -19.65
N GLU A 116 12.52 4.09 -18.41
CA GLU A 116 13.12 2.89 -17.81
C GLU A 116 12.69 1.61 -18.55
N THR A 117 11.43 1.53 -18.96
CA THR A 117 10.93 0.38 -19.74
C THR A 117 11.66 0.28 -21.05
N ALA A 118 11.76 1.37 -21.82
CA ALA A 118 12.48 1.38 -23.09
C ALA A 118 13.97 1.03 -22.90
N GLN A 119 14.61 1.61 -21.87
CA GLN A 119 16.01 1.33 -21.57
C GLN A 119 16.25 -0.13 -21.16
N ASN A 120 15.34 -0.73 -20.39
CA ASN A 120 15.44 -2.14 -20.01
C ASN A 120 15.34 -3.07 -21.21
N VAL A 121 14.46 -2.77 -22.18
CA VAL A 121 14.37 -3.52 -23.45
C VAL A 121 15.67 -3.42 -24.24
N ILE A 122 16.22 -2.22 -24.40
CA ILE A 122 17.51 -2.01 -25.09
C ILE A 122 18.64 -2.75 -24.38
N ASN A 123 18.70 -2.68 -23.06
CA ASN A 123 19.72 -3.37 -22.26
C ASN A 123 19.62 -4.89 -22.38
N PHE A 124 18.40 -5.43 -22.42
CA PHE A 124 18.18 -6.86 -22.63
C PHE A 124 18.78 -7.33 -23.96
N PHE A 125 18.46 -6.68 -25.07
CA PHE A 125 18.99 -7.06 -26.38
C PHE A 125 20.51 -6.83 -26.52
N ASN A 126 21.07 -5.91 -25.75
CA ASN A 126 22.51 -5.67 -25.70
C ASN A 126 23.26 -6.54 -24.69
N GLY A 127 22.58 -7.47 -23.99
CA GLY A 127 23.18 -8.31 -22.95
C GLY A 127 23.65 -7.54 -21.70
N LYS A 128 23.10 -6.34 -21.46
CA LYS A 128 23.50 -5.42 -20.37
C LYS A 128 22.45 -5.30 -19.28
N ILE A 129 21.38 -6.12 -19.32
CA ILE A 129 20.33 -6.03 -18.29
C ILE A 129 20.86 -6.51 -16.94
N GLU A 130 20.56 -5.76 -15.89
CA GLU A 130 20.87 -6.13 -14.52
C GLU A 130 20.04 -7.35 -14.08
N LYS A 131 20.66 -8.33 -13.42
CA LYS A 131 19.96 -9.54 -12.94
C LYS A 131 18.77 -9.21 -12.01
N THR A 132 18.86 -8.15 -11.24
CA THR A 132 17.81 -7.67 -10.33
C THR A 132 16.54 -7.18 -11.06
N LYS A 133 16.64 -6.93 -12.36
CA LYS A 133 15.52 -6.48 -13.22
C LYS A 133 14.89 -7.63 -14.01
N ILE A 134 15.35 -8.86 -13.80
CA ILE A 134 14.82 -10.08 -14.43
C ILE A 134 13.96 -10.82 -13.40
N ILE A 135 12.68 -11.01 -13.73
CA ILE A 135 11.80 -11.86 -12.93
C ILE A 135 12.10 -13.31 -13.31
N THR A 136 12.62 -14.08 -12.37
CA THR A 136 12.72 -15.54 -12.49
C THR A 136 11.47 -16.14 -11.87
N LEU A 137 10.69 -16.86 -12.69
CA LEU A 137 9.54 -17.64 -12.24
C LEU A 137 9.99 -18.86 -11.45
#